data_1ec2076a4c5966ee457ee278a5e3c24a
#
_entry.id   1ec2076a4c5966ee457ee278a5e3c24a
#
_cell.length_a   1.000
_cell.length_b   1.000
_cell.length_c   1.000
_cell.angle_alpha   90.00
_cell.angle_beta   90.00
_cell.angle_gamma   90.00
#
_symmetry.space_group_name_H-M   'P 1'
#
loop_
_entity.id
_entity.type
_entity.pdbx_description
1 polymer ?
#
loop_
_entity_poly.entity_id
_entity_poly.type
_entity_poly.pdbx_seq_one_letter_code
_entity_poly.pdbx_strand_id
1 'polypeptide(L)'
;MTLRRSLLILVLACTPPGFALDRDALLDQANILLLPRERPIPQLELIDQDGQPFSTSSLQGRWHILFFGFTACPDICPTTLSDMRRLLSRLPPETREQLQVVLVSADPARDTPEQLKAYLSYYRAGFSGLTGDMEQLLRLSRALGLPFVPARETEGDDSVSHSGNLALVAPDGSLRGHIRAPLKLEGLQRMLPQILENER
;
A
#
# COMPACT_ATOMS: atom_id res chain seq x y z
N MET A 1 -27.97 -0.52 66.02
CA MET A 1 -28.01 0.22 64.71
C MET A 1 -26.58 0.40 64.25
N THR A 2 -26.12 -0.48 63.37
CA THR A 2 -24.74 -0.47 62.84
C THR A 2 -24.76 0.03 61.41
N LEU A 3 -24.22 1.25 61.18
CA LEU A 3 -24.11 1.90 59.87
C LEU A 3 -22.95 1.29 59.11
N ARG A 4 -23.23 0.48 58.05
CA ARG A 4 -22.23 0.01 57.09
C ARG A 4 -21.89 1.18 56.15
N ARG A 5 -20.69 1.71 56.27
CA ARG A 5 -20.10 2.66 55.30
C ARG A 5 -19.59 1.86 54.08
N SER A 6 -20.32 1.92 52.96
CA SER A 6 -19.85 1.40 51.67
C SER A 6 -18.78 2.34 51.11
N LEU A 7 -17.55 1.85 51.02
CA LEU A 7 -16.45 2.54 50.40
C LEU A 7 -16.54 2.34 48.86
N LEU A 8 -16.95 3.39 48.15
CA LEU A 8 -16.95 3.37 46.67
C LEU A 8 -15.49 3.59 46.19
N ILE A 9 -14.86 2.53 45.72
CA ILE A 9 -13.53 2.63 45.09
C ILE A 9 -13.73 3.10 43.64
N LEU A 10 -13.40 4.39 43.41
CA LEU A 10 -13.35 4.97 42.06
C LEU A 10 -12.09 4.47 41.36
N VAL A 11 -12.24 3.47 40.49
CA VAL A 11 -11.16 3.01 39.63
C VAL A 11 -10.99 4.04 38.49
N LEU A 12 -10.00 4.92 38.66
CA LEU A 12 -9.56 5.79 37.56
C LEU A 12 -8.94 4.90 36.47
N ALA A 13 -9.65 4.68 35.38
CA ALA A 13 -9.10 4.05 34.20
C ALA A 13 -8.02 4.99 33.58
N CYS A 14 -6.75 4.70 33.85
CA CYS A 14 -5.64 5.39 33.23
C CYS A 14 -5.56 4.88 31.78
N THR A 15 -6.21 5.59 30.84
CA THR A 15 -5.98 5.36 29.42
C THR A 15 -4.56 5.83 29.11
N PRO A 16 -3.70 4.96 28.52
CA PRO A 16 -2.38 5.41 28.11
C PRO A 16 -2.53 6.54 27.09
N PRO A 17 -1.66 7.56 27.10
CA PRO A 17 -1.66 8.59 26.09
C PRO A 17 -1.42 7.93 24.73
N GLY A 18 -2.40 8.02 23.84
CA GLY A 18 -2.21 7.62 22.46
C GLY A 18 -1.04 8.44 21.89
N PHE A 19 0.02 7.77 21.45
CA PHE A 19 1.12 8.43 20.77
C PHE A 19 0.56 8.99 19.45
N ALA A 20 0.35 10.30 19.40
CA ALA A 20 0.03 10.98 18.15
C ALA A 20 1.19 10.76 17.18
N LEU A 21 0.89 10.27 15.99
CA LEU A 21 1.90 10.10 14.93
C LEU A 21 2.48 11.46 14.57
N ASP A 22 3.79 11.58 14.71
CA ASP A 22 4.52 12.78 14.29
C ASP A 22 4.67 12.74 12.75
N ARG A 23 3.84 13.54 12.07
CA ARG A 23 3.79 13.61 10.60
C ARG A 23 5.07 14.14 9.99
N ASP A 24 5.75 15.05 10.67
CA ASP A 24 7.02 15.61 10.20
C ASP A 24 8.12 14.54 10.31
N ALA A 25 8.14 13.77 11.38
CA ALA A 25 9.05 12.63 11.53
C ALA A 25 8.78 11.53 10.48
N LEU A 26 7.52 11.25 10.14
CA LEU A 26 7.17 10.30 9.09
C LEU A 26 7.71 10.73 7.72
N LEU A 27 7.55 12.02 7.40
CA LEU A 27 8.06 12.57 6.13
C LEU A 27 9.60 12.60 6.11
N ASP A 28 10.21 13.11 7.17
CA ASP A 28 11.66 13.27 7.22
C ASP A 28 12.40 11.93 7.27
N GLN A 29 11.95 10.98 8.10
CA GLN A 29 12.67 9.71 8.31
C GLN A 29 12.29 8.61 7.31
N ALA A 30 11.08 8.59 6.80
CA ALA A 30 10.56 7.48 5.98
C ALA A 30 10.01 7.92 4.62
N ASN A 31 10.00 9.20 4.28
CA ASN A 31 9.33 9.76 3.11
C ASN A 31 7.83 9.40 3.07
N ILE A 32 7.19 9.18 4.22
CA ILE A 32 5.76 8.90 4.31
C ILE A 32 4.99 10.22 4.47
N LEU A 33 4.08 10.45 3.55
CA LEU A 33 3.14 11.58 3.59
C LEU A 33 1.74 11.05 3.88
N LEU A 34 1.26 11.19 5.12
CA LEU A 34 -0.12 10.87 5.45
C LEU A 34 -1.05 12.02 5.03
N LEU A 35 -2.17 11.67 4.41
CA LEU A 35 -3.19 12.64 4.03
C LEU A 35 -3.86 13.22 5.27
N PRO A 36 -4.24 14.52 5.26
CA PRO A 36 -5.00 15.14 6.36
C PRO A 36 -6.36 14.46 6.61
N ARG A 37 -6.95 13.88 5.55
CA ARG A 37 -8.17 13.08 5.58
C ARG A 37 -7.99 11.91 4.63
N GLU A 38 -8.51 10.75 5.01
CA GLU A 38 -8.60 9.59 4.14
C GLU A 38 -9.42 9.91 2.88
N ARG A 39 -9.08 9.25 1.79
CA ARG A 39 -9.82 9.37 0.52
C ARG A 39 -10.37 8.02 0.11
N PRO A 40 -11.69 7.91 -0.12
CA PRO A 40 -12.28 6.67 -0.58
C PRO A 40 -11.75 6.32 -1.97
N ILE A 41 -11.50 5.03 -2.19
CA ILE A 41 -11.18 4.48 -3.51
C ILE A 41 -12.51 4.08 -4.15
N PRO A 42 -12.80 4.48 -5.41
CA PRO A 42 -14.02 4.08 -6.09
C PRO A 42 -14.04 2.57 -6.31
N GLN A 43 -15.23 1.98 -6.32
CA GLN A 43 -15.39 0.58 -6.70
C GLN A 43 -15.04 0.41 -8.18
N LEU A 44 -14.04 -0.43 -8.43
CA LEU A 44 -13.50 -0.74 -9.75
C LEU A 44 -13.34 -2.25 -9.87
N GLU A 45 -13.50 -2.76 -11.09
CA GLU A 45 -13.31 -4.17 -11.39
C GLU A 45 -12.02 -4.35 -12.18
N LEU A 46 -11.13 -5.18 -11.63
CA LEU A 46 -9.81 -5.51 -12.16
C LEU A 46 -9.68 -7.02 -12.30
N ILE A 47 -8.50 -7.49 -12.66
CA ILE A 47 -8.15 -8.91 -12.75
C ILE A 47 -6.87 -9.12 -11.93
N ASP A 48 -6.84 -10.13 -11.08
CA ASP A 48 -5.64 -10.47 -10.33
C ASP A 48 -4.66 -11.35 -11.16
N GLN A 49 -3.49 -11.62 -10.60
CA GLN A 49 -2.47 -12.45 -11.24
C GLN A 49 -2.86 -13.93 -11.42
N ASP A 50 -3.96 -14.37 -10.82
CA ASP A 50 -4.52 -15.71 -10.99
C ASP A 50 -5.64 -15.75 -12.04
N GLY A 51 -5.89 -14.60 -12.71
CA GLY A 51 -6.93 -14.44 -13.71
C GLY A 51 -8.34 -14.34 -13.11
N GLN A 52 -8.45 -14.08 -11.80
CA GLN A 52 -9.74 -13.95 -11.13
C GLN A 52 -10.21 -12.50 -11.10
N PRO A 53 -11.52 -12.26 -11.17
CA PRO A 53 -12.08 -10.93 -10.96
C PRO A 53 -11.68 -10.39 -9.59
N PHE A 54 -11.21 -9.14 -9.55
CA PHE A 54 -10.80 -8.44 -8.35
C PHE A 54 -11.52 -7.10 -8.25
N SER A 55 -12.35 -6.93 -7.22
CA SER A 55 -12.93 -5.63 -6.90
C SER A 55 -12.05 -4.84 -5.93
N THR A 56 -11.96 -3.52 -6.11
CA THR A 56 -11.23 -2.66 -5.15
C THR A 56 -11.82 -2.70 -3.74
N SER A 57 -13.06 -3.16 -3.56
CA SER A 57 -13.63 -3.46 -2.24
C SER A 57 -12.87 -4.57 -1.49
N SER A 58 -12.16 -5.45 -2.21
CA SER A 58 -11.31 -6.50 -1.62
C SER A 58 -10.01 -5.94 -1.00
N LEU A 59 -9.73 -4.65 -1.15
CA LEU A 59 -8.65 -3.98 -0.42
C LEU A 59 -9.00 -3.77 1.07
N GLN A 60 -10.22 -4.05 1.48
CA GLN A 60 -10.62 -3.99 2.90
C GLN A 60 -10.03 -5.15 3.71
N GLY A 61 -9.91 -4.93 5.02
CA GLY A 61 -9.51 -5.93 5.99
C GLY A 61 -8.00 -6.01 6.29
N ARG A 62 -7.16 -5.40 5.47
CA ARG A 62 -5.71 -5.30 5.70
C ARG A 62 -5.11 -4.07 5.05
N TRP A 63 -3.88 -3.73 5.47
CA TRP A 63 -3.12 -2.67 4.84
C TRP A 63 -2.55 -3.09 3.49
N HIS A 64 -2.54 -2.17 2.52
CA HIS A 64 -1.96 -2.40 1.21
C HIS A 64 -0.98 -1.28 0.85
N ILE A 65 0.15 -1.67 0.24
CA ILE A 65 1.05 -0.76 -0.46
C ILE A 65 0.89 -1.05 -1.95
N LEU A 66 0.28 -0.10 -2.69
CA LEU A 66 0.06 -0.22 -4.12
C LEU A 66 1.01 0.69 -4.88
N PHE A 67 1.53 0.21 -6.00
CA PHE A 67 2.28 1.04 -6.93
C PHE A 67 2.00 0.62 -8.37
N PHE A 68 2.07 1.58 -9.28
CA PHE A 68 1.96 1.32 -10.71
C PHE A 68 3.32 0.96 -11.28
N GLY A 69 3.34 -0.05 -12.12
CA GLY A 69 4.53 -0.53 -12.78
C GLY A 69 4.18 -1.52 -13.88
N PHE A 70 5.17 -2.14 -14.50
CA PHE A 70 4.96 -3.13 -15.55
C PHE A 70 6.12 -4.14 -15.57
N THR A 71 5.85 -5.36 -16.10
CA THR A 71 6.81 -6.46 -16.01
C THR A 71 8.06 -6.23 -16.85
N ALA A 72 7.96 -5.48 -17.95
CA ALA A 72 9.07 -5.15 -18.83
C ALA A 72 9.85 -3.88 -18.41
N CYS A 73 9.54 -3.29 -17.22
CA CYS A 73 10.24 -2.12 -16.70
C CYS A 73 11.72 -2.48 -16.40
N PRO A 74 12.70 -1.75 -16.98
CA PRO A 74 14.10 -2.15 -16.87
C PRO A 74 14.75 -1.81 -15.53
N ASP A 75 14.21 -0.89 -14.73
CA ASP A 75 14.92 -0.32 -13.58
C ASP A 75 14.05 -0.17 -12.33
N ILE A 76 13.12 0.79 -12.30
CA ILE A 76 12.45 1.21 -11.06
C ILE A 76 11.55 0.12 -10.47
N CYS A 77 10.83 -0.65 -11.30
CA CYS A 77 9.94 -1.69 -10.80
C CYS A 77 10.69 -2.84 -10.11
N PRO A 78 11.74 -3.46 -10.72
CA PRO A 78 12.50 -4.50 -10.04
C PRO A 78 13.21 -3.97 -8.79
N THR A 79 13.70 -2.73 -8.80
CA THR A 79 14.29 -2.09 -7.62
C THR A 79 13.28 -1.93 -6.51
N THR A 80 12.09 -1.38 -6.80
CA THR A 80 11.00 -1.21 -5.83
C THR A 80 10.57 -2.55 -5.22
N LEU A 81 10.36 -3.60 -6.02
CA LEU A 81 9.97 -4.92 -5.50
C LEU A 81 11.08 -5.55 -4.64
N SER A 82 12.34 -5.39 -5.04
CA SER A 82 13.48 -5.86 -4.24
C SER A 82 13.57 -5.16 -2.89
N ASP A 83 13.32 -3.86 -2.88
CA ASP A 83 13.28 -3.05 -1.65
C ASP A 83 12.09 -3.41 -0.77
N MET A 84 10.90 -3.62 -1.35
CA MET A 84 9.73 -4.09 -0.60
C MET A 84 9.96 -5.49 0.00
N ARG A 85 10.57 -6.42 -0.74
CA ARG A 85 10.95 -7.74 -0.21
C ARG A 85 11.89 -7.60 0.98
N ARG A 86 12.92 -6.75 0.86
CA ARG A 86 13.88 -6.47 1.93
C ARG A 86 13.22 -5.85 3.15
N LEU A 87 12.30 -4.90 2.92
CA LEU A 87 11.52 -4.29 3.98
C LEU A 87 10.66 -5.33 4.71
N LEU A 88 9.84 -6.10 4.00
CA LEU A 88 8.98 -7.11 4.59
C LEU A 88 9.76 -8.15 5.41
N SER A 89 10.97 -8.53 4.98
CA SER A 89 11.81 -9.47 5.72
C SER A 89 12.33 -8.92 7.05
N ARG A 90 12.32 -7.60 7.24
CA ARG A 90 12.81 -6.91 8.44
C ARG A 90 11.70 -6.43 9.37
N LEU A 91 10.46 -6.41 8.88
CA LEU A 91 9.31 -6.04 9.71
C LEU A 91 8.98 -7.13 10.73
N PRO A 92 8.46 -6.76 11.92
CA PRO A 92 7.90 -7.71 12.87
C PRO A 92 6.83 -8.59 12.19
N PRO A 93 6.71 -9.87 12.57
CA PRO A 93 5.77 -10.80 11.95
C PRO A 93 4.33 -10.26 11.94
N GLU A 94 3.87 -9.69 13.05
CA GLU A 94 2.54 -9.11 13.23
C GLU A 94 2.27 -7.93 12.28
N THR A 95 3.27 -7.10 12.02
CA THR A 95 3.17 -6.00 11.05
C THR A 95 3.14 -6.53 9.61
N ARG A 96 4.02 -7.50 9.32
CA ARG A 96 4.12 -8.10 7.99
C ARG A 96 2.84 -8.83 7.59
N GLU A 97 2.18 -9.54 8.50
CA GLU A 97 0.93 -10.25 8.25
C GLU A 97 -0.24 -9.31 7.93
N GLN A 98 -0.19 -8.09 8.43
CA GLN A 98 -1.19 -7.06 8.17
C GLN A 98 -0.98 -6.32 6.86
N LEU A 99 0.15 -6.50 6.17
CA LEU A 99 0.56 -5.70 5.02
C LEU A 99 0.65 -6.53 3.74
N GLN A 100 0.01 -6.06 2.66
CA GLN A 100 0.12 -6.62 1.32
C GLN A 100 0.74 -5.62 0.36
N VAL A 101 1.74 -6.04 -0.40
CA VAL A 101 2.30 -5.25 -1.51
C VAL A 101 1.66 -5.67 -2.81
N VAL A 102 1.19 -4.70 -3.60
CA VAL A 102 0.43 -4.91 -4.83
C VAL A 102 1.06 -4.11 -5.97
N LEU A 103 1.49 -4.80 -7.02
CA LEU A 103 1.84 -4.20 -8.30
C LEU A 103 0.58 -4.06 -9.14
N VAL A 104 0.24 -2.82 -9.54
CA VAL A 104 -0.85 -2.55 -10.50
C VAL A 104 -0.23 -2.28 -11.86
N SER A 105 -0.64 -3.03 -12.87
CA SER A 105 -0.08 -2.88 -14.21
C SER A 105 -0.41 -1.51 -14.81
N ALA A 106 0.62 -0.85 -15.31
CA ALA A 106 0.52 0.34 -16.16
C ALA A 106 0.55 0.01 -17.66
N ASP A 107 0.67 -1.30 -17.99
CA ASP A 107 0.78 -1.82 -19.35
C ASP A 107 0.00 -3.14 -19.52
N PRO A 108 -1.33 -3.09 -19.39
CA PRO A 108 -2.16 -4.30 -19.41
C PRO A 108 -2.15 -5.04 -20.74
N ALA A 109 -1.70 -4.39 -21.83
CA ALA A 109 -1.57 -5.05 -23.12
C ALA A 109 -0.46 -6.12 -23.13
N ARG A 110 0.62 -5.89 -22.37
CA ARG A 110 1.74 -6.83 -22.22
C ARG A 110 1.67 -7.63 -20.92
N ASP A 111 1.14 -7.04 -19.84
CA ASP A 111 1.07 -7.66 -18.52
C ASP A 111 -0.18 -8.53 -18.35
N THR A 112 -0.17 -9.71 -18.97
CA THR A 112 -1.23 -10.70 -18.71
C THR A 112 -1.18 -11.19 -17.24
N PRO A 113 -2.26 -11.78 -16.69
CA PRO A 113 -2.24 -12.38 -15.37
C PRO A 113 -1.07 -13.37 -15.18
N GLU A 114 -0.83 -14.23 -16.17
CA GLU A 114 0.25 -15.23 -16.14
C GLU A 114 1.63 -14.58 -16.07
N GLN A 115 1.85 -13.50 -16.82
CA GLN A 115 3.13 -12.76 -16.82
C GLN A 115 3.34 -12.04 -15.48
N LEU A 116 2.30 -11.40 -14.94
CA LEU A 116 2.35 -10.79 -13.59
C LEU A 116 2.68 -11.85 -12.53
N LYS A 117 2.01 -13.00 -12.58
CA LYS A 117 2.25 -14.11 -11.66
C LYS A 117 3.70 -14.60 -11.72
N ALA A 118 4.19 -14.85 -12.93
CA ALA A 118 5.58 -15.30 -13.15
C ALA A 118 6.58 -14.26 -12.62
N TYR A 119 6.39 -13.00 -12.97
CA TYR A 119 7.26 -11.90 -12.55
C TYR A 119 7.30 -11.73 -11.03
N LEU A 120 6.14 -11.70 -10.37
CA LEU A 120 6.05 -11.50 -8.92
C LEU A 120 6.57 -12.72 -8.14
N SER A 121 6.39 -13.93 -8.68
CA SER A 121 6.88 -15.16 -8.04
C SER A 121 8.40 -15.20 -7.88
N TYR A 122 9.13 -14.51 -8.75
CA TYR A 122 10.59 -14.37 -8.68
C TYR A 122 11.06 -13.79 -7.33
N TYR A 123 10.29 -12.86 -6.76
CA TYR A 123 10.66 -12.19 -5.50
C TYR A 123 10.40 -13.06 -4.26
N ARG A 124 9.57 -14.10 -4.34
CA ARG A 124 9.24 -15.01 -3.22
C ARG A 124 8.83 -14.26 -1.95
N ALA A 125 8.04 -13.20 -2.10
CA ALA A 125 7.64 -12.31 -1.01
C ALA A 125 6.12 -12.21 -0.83
N GLY A 126 5.33 -13.04 -1.53
CA GLY A 126 3.88 -13.03 -1.45
C GLY A 126 3.23 -11.76 -2.04
N PHE A 127 3.88 -11.11 -2.99
CA PHE A 127 3.32 -9.95 -3.68
C PHE A 127 2.13 -10.34 -4.52
N SER A 128 1.17 -9.41 -4.68
CA SER A 128 0.03 -9.55 -5.57
C SER A 128 0.18 -8.64 -6.79
N GLY A 129 -0.44 -9.02 -7.88
CA GLY A 129 -0.50 -8.24 -9.12
C GLY A 129 -1.93 -8.00 -9.56
N LEU A 130 -2.19 -6.82 -10.09
CA LEU A 130 -3.49 -6.44 -10.65
C LEU A 130 -3.28 -5.92 -12.06
N THR A 131 -4.13 -6.35 -12.98
CA THR A 131 -4.25 -5.86 -14.35
C THR A 131 -5.73 -5.65 -14.69
N GLY A 132 -6.06 -5.31 -15.91
CA GLY A 132 -7.45 -5.16 -16.33
C GLY A 132 -7.62 -4.14 -17.44
N ASP A 133 -8.84 -3.65 -17.57
CA ASP A 133 -9.15 -2.61 -18.55
C ASP A 133 -8.40 -1.31 -18.25
N MET A 134 -7.84 -0.68 -19.30
CA MET A 134 -7.04 0.54 -19.18
C MET A 134 -7.82 1.70 -18.52
N GLU A 135 -9.11 1.81 -18.80
CA GLU A 135 -9.93 2.87 -18.20
C GLU A 135 -10.06 2.67 -16.68
N GLN A 136 -10.26 1.42 -16.22
CA GLN A 136 -10.33 1.08 -14.80
C GLN A 136 -8.99 1.36 -14.12
N LEU A 137 -7.87 0.99 -14.75
CA LEU A 137 -6.52 1.24 -14.25
C LEU A 137 -6.22 2.74 -14.14
N LEU A 138 -6.60 3.54 -15.14
CA LEU A 138 -6.46 5.00 -15.09
C LEU A 138 -7.36 5.64 -14.02
N ARG A 139 -8.56 5.10 -13.79
CA ARG A 139 -9.43 5.55 -12.70
C ARG A 139 -8.82 5.26 -11.34
N LEU A 140 -8.26 4.06 -11.13
CA LEU A 140 -7.54 3.70 -9.91
C LEU A 140 -6.32 4.59 -9.71
N SER A 141 -5.53 4.81 -10.75
CA SER A 141 -4.34 5.68 -10.72
C SER A 141 -4.68 7.10 -10.23
N ARG A 142 -5.74 7.69 -10.77
CA ARG A 142 -6.23 9.01 -10.33
C ARG A 142 -6.71 8.99 -8.87
N ALA A 143 -7.46 7.97 -8.47
CA ALA A 143 -7.94 7.83 -7.10
C ALA A 143 -6.79 7.71 -6.10
N LEU A 144 -5.75 6.94 -6.45
CA LEU A 144 -4.56 6.76 -5.64
C LEU A 144 -3.57 7.94 -5.71
N GLY A 145 -3.75 8.89 -6.65
CA GLY A 145 -2.80 9.98 -6.85
C GLY A 145 -1.43 9.53 -7.37
N LEU A 146 -1.41 8.43 -8.11
CA LEU A 146 -0.23 7.83 -8.72
C LEU A 146 -0.36 7.83 -10.25
N PRO A 147 -0.21 8.98 -10.92
CA PRO A 147 -0.41 9.07 -12.35
C PRO A 147 0.62 8.24 -13.12
N PHE A 148 0.16 7.61 -14.19
CA PHE A 148 1.01 7.00 -15.20
C PHE A 148 0.54 7.39 -16.60
N VAL A 149 1.44 7.30 -17.57
CA VAL A 149 1.15 7.51 -18.99
C VAL A 149 1.36 6.15 -19.66
N PRO A 150 0.29 5.57 -20.24
CA PRO A 150 0.41 4.31 -20.98
C PRO A 150 1.39 4.44 -22.15
N ALA A 151 2.00 3.33 -22.55
CA ALA A 151 2.75 3.26 -23.80
C ALA A 151 1.85 3.72 -24.96
N ARG A 152 2.39 4.54 -25.85
CA ARG A 152 1.69 4.90 -27.08
C ARG A 152 1.96 3.80 -28.10
N GLU A 153 0.93 3.38 -28.82
CA GLU A 153 1.04 2.45 -29.97
C GLU A 153 1.74 3.11 -31.19
N THR A 154 2.64 4.05 -30.95
CA THR A 154 3.44 4.68 -32.02
C THR A 154 4.76 3.97 -32.14
N GLU A 155 5.12 3.61 -33.36
CA GLU A 155 6.38 2.93 -33.70
C GLU A 155 7.58 3.54 -32.96
N GLY A 156 8.14 2.78 -32.04
CA GLY A 156 9.44 3.05 -31.40
C GLY A 156 9.44 3.67 -30.00
N ASP A 157 8.28 3.97 -29.39
CA ASP A 157 8.22 4.45 -27.99
C ASP A 157 7.35 3.54 -27.12
N ASP A 158 7.94 2.42 -26.69
CA ASP A 158 7.33 1.47 -25.73
C ASP A 158 7.43 1.95 -24.27
N SER A 159 7.79 3.21 -24.05
CA SER A 159 8.02 3.74 -22.71
C SER A 159 6.70 4.02 -21.97
N VAL A 160 6.50 3.32 -20.86
CA VAL A 160 5.47 3.65 -19.88
C VAL A 160 6.11 4.53 -18.82
N SER A 161 5.59 5.75 -18.66
CA SER A 161 6.02 6.62 -17.58
C SER A 161 5.08 6.48 -16.39
N HIS A 162 5.61 6.16 -15.21
CA HIS A 162 4.80 6.03 -13.99
C HIS A 162 5.49 6.68 -12.79
N SER A 163 4.70 7.02 -11.79
CA SER A 163 5.20 7.56 -10.53
C SER A 163 6.01 6.50 -9.77
N GLY A 164 7.19 6.87 -9.27
CA GLY A 164 7.96 6.02 -8.34
C GLY A 164 7.40 5.98 -6.92
N ASN A 165 6.32 6.71 -6.64
CA ASN A 165 5.67 6.72 -5.34
C ASN A 165 4.73 5.52 -5.17
N LEU A 166 4.47 5.16 -3.90
CA LEU A 166 3.55 4.09 -3.54
C LEU A 166 2.39 4.66 -2.74
N ALA A 167 1.19 4.11 -2.93
CA ALA A 167 0.01 4.46 -2.15
C ALA A 167 -0.12 3.54 -0.94
N LEU A 168 -0.41 4.11 0.22
CA LEU A 168 -0.74 3.38 1.44
C LEU A 168 -2.25 3.37 1.63
N VAL A 169 -2.86 2.20 1.56
CA VAL A 169 -4.31 1.98 1.68
C VAL A 169 -4.60 1.24 2.98
N ALA A 170 -5.53 1.78 3.76
CA ALA A 170 -5.89 1.27 5.07
C ALA A 170 -6.90 0.10 5.00
N PRO A 171 -7.12 -0.62 6.12
CA PRO A 171 -8.06 -1.73 6.18
C PRO A 171 -9.53 -1.37 5.90
N ASP A 172 -9.89 -0.11 5.97
CA ASP A 172 -11.22 0.38 5.55
C ASP A 172 -11.36 0.54 4.03
N GLY A 173 -10.28 0.29 3.26
CA GLY A 173 -10.23 0.45 1.81
C GLY A 173 -9.96 1.89 1.35
N SER A 174 -9.62 2.80 2.25
CA SER A 174 -9.33 4.20 1.90
C SER A 174 -7.83 4.45 1.70
N LEU A 175 -7.51 5.43 0.84
CA LEU A 175 -6.15 5.94 0.71
C LEU A 175 -5.79 6.80 1.92
N ARG A 176 -4.75 6.39 2.65
CA ARG A 176 -4.24 7.09 3.85
C ARG A 176 -3.05 8.00 3.55
N GLY A 177 -2.27 7.67 2.54
CA GLY A 177 -1.07 8.45 2.24
C GLY A 177 -0.22 7.87 1.13
N HIS A 178 1.00 8.38 1.05
CA HIS A 178 1.98 7.94 0.06
C HIS A 178 3.34 7.69 0.71
N ILE A 179 4.03 6.68 0.23
CA ILE A 179 5.46 6.50 0.44
C ILE A 179 6.16 7.06 -0.79
N ARG A 180 6.94 8.11 -0.61
CA ARG A 180 7.59 8.83 -1.72
C ARG A 180 8.95 8.23 -2.04
N ALA A 181 9.28 8.17 -3.32
CA ALA A 181 10.63 7.82 -3.75
C ALA A 181 11.63 8.96 -3.42
N PRO A 182 12.91 8.64 -3.15
CA PRO A 182 13.45 7.30 -2.97
C PRO A 182 13.00 6.66 -1.65
N LEU A 183 12.89 5.31 -1.62
CA LEU A 183 12.43 4.58 -0.43
C LEU A 183 13.50 4.61 0.67
N LYS A 184 13.16 5.10 1.85
CA LYS A 184 14.03 5.11 3.03
C LYS A 184 13.75 3.85 3.87
N LEU A 185 14.35 2.71 3.52
CA LEU A 185 13.99 1.40 4.09
C LEU A 185 14.09 1.34 5.61
N GLU A 186 15.14 1.94 6.21
CA GLU A 186 15.31 1.97 7.67
C GLU A 186 14.21 2.81 8.35
N GLY A 187 13.83 3.91 7.73
CA GLY A 187 12.72 4.74 8.21
C GLY A 187 11.40 4.00 8.10
N LEU A 188 11.14 3.35 6.96
CA LEU A 188 9.93 2.54 6.74
C LEU A 188 9.83 1.39 7.75
N GLN A 189 10.96 0.71 8.04
CA GLN A 189 11.00 -0.36 9.03
C GLN A 189 10.59 0.12 10.44
N ARG A 190 10.97 1.35 10.82
CA ARG A 190 10.61 1.92 12.13
C ARG A 190 9.18 2.48 12.17
N MET A 191 8.74 3.12 11.09
CA MET A 191 7.50 3.92 11.10
C MET A 191 6.25 3.14 10.69
N LEU A 192 6.37 2.13 9.80
CA LEU A 192 5.20 1.36 9.38
C LEU A 192 4.48 0.67 10.54
N PRO A 193 5.16 -0.03 11.48
CA PRO A 193 4.46 -0.61 12.63
C PRO A 193 3.62 0.40 13.39
N GLN A 194 4.16 1.60 13.63
CA GLN A 194 3.48 2.66 14.35
C GLN A 194 2.24 3.16 13.60
N ILE A 195 2.30 3.28 12.27
CA ILE A 195 1.16 3.69 11.45
C ILE A 195 0.07 2.62 11.49
N LEU A 196 0.44 1.36 11.29
CA LEU A 196 -0.50 0.25 11.23
C LEU A 196 -1.24 0.04 12.57
N GLU A 197 -0.61 0.38 13.68
CA GLU A 197 -1.21 0.31 15.02
C GLU A 197 -2.12 1.50 15.32
N ASN A 198 -1.73 2.71 14.95
CA ASN A 198 -2.44 3.94 15.33
C ASN A 198 -3.60 4.31 14.40
N GLU A 199 -3.63 3.76 13.18
CA GLU A 199 -4.61 4.09 12.14
C GLU A 199 -5.58 2.90 11.87
N ARG A 200 -5.84 2.08 12.92
CA ARG A 200 -6.82 0.98 12.87
C ARG A 200 -8.25 1.47 13.02
#